data_7e97d631aa5bd5e60d82d9169e2907f9
#
_entry.id   7e97d631aa5bd5e60d82d9169e2907f9
#
_cell.length_a   1.000
_cell.length_b   1.000
_cell.length_c   1.000
_cell.angle_alpha   90.00
_cell.angle_beta   90.00
_cell.angle_gamma   90.00
#
_symmetry.space_group_name_H-M   'P 1'
#
loop_
_entity.id
_entity.type
_entity.pdbx_description
1 polymer ?
#
loop_
_entity_poly.entity_id
_entity_poly.type
_entity_poly.pdbx_seq_one_letter_code
_entity_poly.pdbx_strand_id
1 'polypeptide(L)'
;VIIDECHAYDTYMNCYLDRALEWLGWYKVPVILLSATLPARRRTELVEAYRQKKAAPDAPWETSCGYPLLTWTDGAEVKQTAIPPDAPGQTVQITTLTEPELPALLRRKLAEGGCAGVIVNTVKKAQKIAQLLRESLPDKEVQLFHAQFLMPDRAARENQLMARIGKGSAPECRNDLIVVGTQVMEQSLDIDLDVLVTELCPMDLLLQRIGRLHRHRRSRPAPLQQACCAVLDTGEDAFDAGSEAVYGQWLLWRTREALPRSIRLPEEISPLVQRVYGWEREAPGGAQGEEMRCVYEQTQEKKKARAEAYLVPQPETHRLAQLNTLDDWMQNEGACSDPAARAAVRDGDPSVEVLVMQCRADGSIHFLPWQEGGSAVAADSPPPPETALKIARQKLRLPAVFGKAWK
;
A
#
# COMPACT_ATOMS: atom_id res chain seq x y z
N VAL A 1 9.64 -18.78 -9.62
CA VAL A 1 8.52 -17.89 -9.20
C VAL A 1 9.11 -16.53 -8.86
N ILE A 2 8.44 -15.44 -9.25
CA ILE A 2 8.79 -14.08 -8.86
C ILE A 2 7.59 -13.52 -8.08
N ILE A 3 7.84 -12.98 -6.88
CA ILE A 3 6.84 -12.36 -6.01
C ILE A 3 7.30 -10.93 -5.75
N ASP A 4 6.52 -9.97 -6.22
CA ASP A 4 6.84 -8.56 -6.09
C ASP A 4 6.02 -7.89 -4.98
N GLU A 5 6.51 -6.76 -4.48
CA GLU A 5 5.86 -5.94 -3.44
C GLU A 5 5.51 -6.73 -2.16
N CYS A 6 6.36 -7.70 -1.77
CA CYS A 6 6.06 -8.57 -0.62
C CYS A 6 5.99 -7.84 0.74
N HIS A 7 6.41 -6.57 0.80
CA HIS A 7 6.23 -5.70 1.97
C HIS A 7 4.77 -5.22 2.14
N ALA A 8 3.99 -5.21 1.05
CA ALA A 8 2.59 -4.73 1.09
C ALA A 8 1.62 -5.76 1.70
N TYR A 9 2.12 -6.93 2.10
CA TYR A 9 1.30 -8.00 2.64
C TYR A 9 1.07 -7.79 4.14
N ASP A 10 -0.19 -7.84 4.56
CA ASP A 10 -0.53 -7.84 5.97
C ASP A 10 -0.24 -9.22 6.61
N THR A 11 -0.39 -9.32 7.91
CA THR A 11 -0.10 -10.56 8.67
C THR A 11 -0.90 -11.76 8.18
N TYR A 12 -2.14 -11.56 7.77
CA TYR A 12 -2.98 -12.63 7.21
C TYR A 12 -2.40 -13.15 5.90
N MET A 13 -2.10 -12.26 4.95
CA MET A 13 -1.47 -12.62 3.66
C MET A 13 -0.08 -13.22 3.85
N ASN A 14 0.68 -12.74 4.82
CA ASN A 14 2.00 -13.25 5.14
C ASN A 14 1.97 -14.73 5.53
N CYS A 15 0.93 -15.21 6.23
CA CYS A 15 0.79 -16.63 6.55
C CYS A 15 0.67 -17.50 5.26
N TYR A 16 -0.06 -17.02 4.26
CA TYR A 16 -0.16 -17.72 2.98
C TYR A 16 1.14 -17.68 2.19
N LEU A 17 1.83 -16.53 2.20
CA LEU A 17 3.14 -16.42 1.54
C LEU A 17 4.14 -17.39 2.16
N ASP A 18 4.23 -17.45 3.49
CA ASP A 18 5.14 -18.34 4.19
C ASP A 18 4.84 -19.80 3.85
N ARG A 19 3.57 -20.20 3.86
CA ARG A 19 3.16 -21.54 3.47
C ARG A 19 3.48 -21.85 2.00
N ALA A 20 3.28 -20.90 1.10
CA ALA A 20 3.66 -21.04 -0.30
C ALA A 20 5.19 -21.22 -0.46
N LEU A 21 5.98 -20.48 0.31
CA LEU A 21 7.44 -20.60 0.31
C LEU A 21 7.91 -21.96 0.87
N GLU A 22 7.26 -22.48 1.91
CA GLU A 22 7.53 -23.84 2.43
C GLU A 22 7.33 -24.89 1.33
N TRP A 23 6.24 -24.84 0.57
CA TRP A 23 5.98 -25.73 -0.54
C TRP A 23 6.94 -25.55 -1.71
N LEU A 24 7.22 -24.29 -2.09
CA LEU A 24 8.16 -24.01 -3.17
C LEU A 24 9.59 -24.47 -2.81
N GLY A 25 9.99 -24.29 -1.55
CA GLY A 25 11.26 -24.78 -1.05
C GLY A 25 11.34 -26.30 -1.02
N TRP A 26 10.25 -26.97 -0.64
CA TRP A 26 10.14 -28.43 -0.68
C TRP A 26 10.34 -29.00 -2.10
N TYR A 27 9.71 -28.36 -3.08
CA TYR A 27 9.87 -28.74 -4.49
C TYR A 27 11.15 -28.19 -5.13
N LYS A 28 11.98 -27.44 -4.37
CA LYS A 28 13.22 -26.80 -4.86
C LYS A 28 12.94 -25.86 -6.05
N VAL A 29 11.80 -25.22 -6.08
CA VAL A 29 11.45 -24.22 -7.09
C VAL A 29 12.20 -22.93 -6.78
N PRO A 30 12.98 -22.35 -7.72
CA PRO A 30 13.64 -21.06 -7.52
C PRO A 30 12.62 -19.93 -7.29
N VAL A 31 12.86 -19.12 -6.26
CA VAL A 31 11.98 -17.99 -5.89
C VAL A 31 12.80 -16.71 -5.82
N ILE A 32 12.25 -15.63 -6.37
CA ILE A 32 12.76 -14.26 -6.25
C ILE A 32 11.69 -13.44 -5.55
N LEU A 33 12.04 -12.84 -4.41
CA LEU A 33 11.19 -11.91 -3.66
C LEU A 33 11.72 -10.50 -3.85
N LEU A 34 10.85 -9.57 -4.24
CA LEU A 34 11.19 -8.17 -4.42
C LEU A 34 10.44 -7.33 -3.39
N SER A 35 11.13 -6.37 -2.80
CA SER A 35 10.58 -5.49 -1.78
C SER A 35 11.33 -4.17 -1.73
N ALA A 36 10.61 -3.05 -1.65
CA ALA A 36 11.21 -1.74 -1.46
C ALA A 36 11.65 -1.50 0.00
N THR A 37 10.88 -2.03 0.96
CA THR A 37 11.08 -1.77 2.40
C THR A 37 10.76 -3.05 3.17
N LEU A 38 11.76 -3.87 3.49
CA LEU A 38 11.56 -5.14 4.17
C LEU A 38 12.23 -5.12 5.56
N PRO A 39 11.44 -5.26 6.65
CA PRO A 39 12.00 -5.44 7.98
C PRO A 39 12.91 -6.68 8.06
N ALA A 40 14.01 -6.59 8.80
CA ALA A 40 14.98 -7.66 8.92
C ALA A 40 14.34 -8.96 9.46
N ARG A 41 13.45 -8.82 10.45
CA ARG A 41 12.67 -9.95 10.96
C ARG A 41 11.87 -10.64 9.85
N ARG A 42 11.12 -9.85 9.03
CA ARG A 42 10.33 -10.42 7.95
C ARG A 42 11.20 -11.11 6.90
N ARG A 43 12.36 -10.53 6.58
CA ARG A 43 13.35 -11.16 5.72
C ARG A 43 13.78 -12.53 6.27
N THR A 44 14.06 -12.62 7.57
CA THR A 44 14.41 -13.86 8.25
C THR A 44 13.29 -14.89 8.12
N GLU A 45 12.05 -14.53 8.45
CA GLU A 45 10.88 -15.40 8.33
C GLU A 45 10.70 -15.97 6.92
N LEU A 46 10.86 -15.15 5.88
CA LEU A 46 10.75 -15.58 4.48
C LEU A 46 11.83 -16.59 4.09
N VAL A 47 13.08 -16.34 4.51
CA VAL A 47 14.20 -17.26 4.25
C VAL A 47 14.02 -18.57 5.01
N GLU A 48 13.59 -18.52 6.26
CA GLU A 48 13.31 -19.70 7.08
C GLU A 48 12.18 -20.55 6.50
N ALA A 49 11.10 -19.90 6.05
CA ALA A 49 9.97 -20.58 5.41
C ALA A 49 10.41 -21.35 4.16
N TYR A 50 11.17 -20.72 3.26
CA TYR A 50 11.69 -21.39 2.07
C TYR A 50 12.65 -22.52 2.39
N ARG A 51 13.54 -22.33 3.36
CA ARG A 51 14.53 -23.36 3.77
C ARG A 51 13.92 -24.45 4.66
N GLN A 52 12.75 -24.22 5.24
CA GLN A 52 12.14 -25.06 6.28
C GLN A 52 13.12 -25.32 7.46
N LYS A 53 13.95 -24.33 7.75
CA LYS A 53 14.97 -24.41 8.78
C LYS A 53 15.14 -23.05 9.45
N LYS A 54 15.10 -23.06 10.77
CA LYS A 54 15.36 -21.86 11.56
C LYS A 54 16.79 -21.37 11.37
N ALA A 55 16.96 -20.06 11.43
CA ALA A 55 18.29 -19.45 11.46
C ALA A 55 19.05 -19.88 12.73
N ALA A 56 20.37 -19.91 12.63
CA ALA A 56 21.18 -20.07 13.82
C ALA A 56 21.02 -18.81 14.71
N PRO A 57 21.00 -18.92 16.03
CA PRO A 57 20.94 -17.76 16.90
C PRO A 57 22.05 -16.74 16.53
N ASP A 58 21.69 -15.47 16.46
CA ASP A 58 22.60 -14.35 16.17
C ASP A 58 23.32 -14.46 14.80
N ALA A 59 22.70 -15.08 13.82
CA ALA A 59 23.25 -15.14 12.47
C ALA A 59 23.44 -13.71 11.90
N PRO A 60 24.65 -13.34 11.42
CA PRO A 60 24.94 -11.94 11.01
C PRO A 60 24.01 -11.40 9.93
N TRP A 61 23.44 -12.26 9.09
CA TRP A 61 22.52 -11.87 8.04
C TRP A 61 21.13 -11.45 8.54
N GLU A 62 20.73 -11.83 9.76
CA GLU A 62 19.43 -11.45 10.34
C GLU A 62 19.36 -9.95 10.65
N THR A 63 20.45 -9.38 11.13
CA THR A 63 20.52 -7.98 11.60
C THR A 63 21.06 -6.99 10.59
N SER A 64 21.45 -7.46 9.40
CA SER A 64 22.02 -6.60 8.36
C SER A 64 21.04 -5.49 7.93
N CYS A 65 21.51 -4.24 7.93
CA CYS A 65 20.77 -3.04 7.56
C CYS A 65 21.23 -2.44 6.22
N GLY A 66 21.95 -3.19 5.39
CA GLY A 66 22.35 -2.74 4.04
C GLY A 66 21.13 -2.38 3.17
N TYR A 67 21.29 -1.40 2.26
CA TYR A 67 20.25 -1.03 1.30
C TYR A 67 20.87 -0.43 0.02
N PRO A 68 20.55 -0.91 -1.18
CA PRO A 68 19.86 -2.18 -1.45
C PRO A 68 20.63 -3.41 -0.93
N LEU A 69 19.90 -4.43 -0.50
CA LEU A 69 20.47 -5.65 0.06
C LEU A 69 19.96 -6.88 -0.70
N LEU A 70 20.86 -7.67 -1.25
CA LEU A 70 20.56 -8.97 -1.81
C LEU A 70 20.81 -10.05 -0.75
N THR A 71 19.80 -10.85 -0.46
CA THR A 71 19.90 -12.03 0.42
C THR A 71 19.50 -13.26 -0.39
N TRP A 72 20.34 -14.31 -0.40
CA TRP A 72 19.99 -15.54 -1.13
C TRP A 72 20.45 -16.78 -0.38
N THR A 73 19.86 -17.91 -0.74
CA THR A 73 20.22 -19.22 -0.22
C THR A 73 20.11 -20.27 -1.31
N ASP A 74 21.01 -21.27 -1.25
CA ASP A 74 20.93 -22.52 -2.03
C ASP A 74 20.28 -23.66 -1.22
N GLY A 75 19.73 -23.34 -0.04
CA GLY A 75 19.19 -24.29 0.93
C GLY A 75 20.19 -24.66 2.06
N ALA A 76 21.49 -24.57 1.82
CA ALA A 76 22.51 -24.90 2.81
C ALA A 76 22.88 -23.67 3.65
N GLU A 77 23.34 -22.60 3.01
CA GLU A 77 23.78 -21.37 3.64
C GLU A 77 22.94 -20.18 3.22
N VAL A 78 22.94 -19.13 4.02
CA VAL A 78 22.38 -17.83 3.68
C VAL A 78 23.53 -16.86 3.43
N LYS A 79 23.52 -16.24 2.27
CA LYS A 79 24.52 -15.27 1.83
C LYS A 79 23.87 -13.90 1.61
N GLN A 80 24.66 -12.87 1.84
CA GLN A 80 24.19 -11.50 1.63
C GLN A 80 25.26 -10.64 0.96
N THR A 81 24.81 -9.68 0.18
CA THR A 81 25.66 -8.59 -0.32
C THR A 81 24.87 -7.30 -0.38
N ALA A 82 25.46 -6.23 0.12
CA ALA A 82 24.94 -4.90 -0.09
C ALA A 82 25.35 -4.40 -1.48
N ILE A 83 24.45 -3.77 -2.19
CA ILE A 83 24.69 -3.19 -3.51
C ILE A 83 24.95 -1.70 -3.32
N PRO A 84 26.11 -1.15 -3.78
CA PRO A 84 26.33 0.27 -3.69
C PRO A 84 25.28 1.04 -4.54
N PRO A 85 24.79 2.18 -4.05
CA PRO A 85 23.84 2.99 -4.82
C PRO A 85 24.52 3.59 -6.07
N ASP A 86 23.80 3.55 -7.21
CA ASP A 86 24.31 4.08 -8.50
C ASP A 86 24.26 5.62 -8.58
N ALA A 87 23.56 6.28 -7.68
CA ALA A 87 23.34 7.73 -7.71
C ALA A 87 23.67 8.37 -6.34
N PRO A 88 24.11 9.64 -6.34
CA PRO A 88 24.29 10.37 -5.09
C PRO A 88 22.99 10.43 -4.31
N GLY A 89 23.10 10.28 -3.00
CA GLY A 89 21.96 10.32 -2.09
C GLY A 89 21.20 11.63 -2.13
N GLN A 90 19.94 11.60 -1.77
CA GLN A 90 19.05 12.75 -1.66
C GLN A 90 18.71 13.01 -0.19
N THR A 91 18.81 14.26 0.25
CA THR A 91 18.34 14.65 1.59
C THR A 91 16.95 15.27 1.46
N VAL A 92 15.99 14.70 2.18
CA VAL A 92 14.61 15.19 2.26
C VAL A 92 14.40 15.84 3.62
N GLN A 93 13.96 17.10 3.64
CA GLN A 93 13.58 17.79 4.87
C GLN A 93 12.20 17.32 5.31
N ILE A 94 12.08 16.96 6.58
CA ILE A 94 10.84 16.52 7.20
C ILE A 94 10.33 17.62 8.13
N THR A 95 9.07 17.98 7.97
CA THR A 95 8.39 18.93 8.85
C THR A 95 7.06 18.35 9.29
N THR A 96 6.62 18.69 10.50
CA THR A 96 5.27 18.33 10.96
C THR A 96 4.33 19.50 10.67
N LEU A 97 3.10 19.20 10.32
CA LEU A 97 2.09 20.15 9.91
C LEU A 97 0.72 19.73 10.44
N THR A 98 -0.07 20.68 10.89
CA THR A 98 -1.49 20.45 11.18
C THR A 98 -2.37 20.68 9.94
N GLU A 99 -3.57 20.11 9.91
CA GLU A 99 -4.47 20.23 8.74
C GLU A 99 -4.82 21.69 8.40
N PRO A 100 -5.09 22.61 9.37
CA PRO A 100 -5.35 24.03 9.06
C PRO A 100 -4.17 24.79 8.43
N GLU A 101 -2.94 24.34 8.64
CA GLU A 101 -1.74 25.00 8.08
C GLU A 101 -1.45 24.59 6.62
N LEU A 102 -2.08 23.50 6.15
CA LEU A 102 -1.85 22.92 4.83
C LEU A 102 -2.03 23.92 3.67
N PRO A 103 -3.13 24.72 3.57
CA PRO A 103 -3.28 25.67 2.46
C PRO A 103 -2.19 26.74 2.44
N ALA A 104 -1.76 27.21 3.61
CA ALA A 104 -0.69 28.23 3.71
C ALA A 104 0.66 27.68 3.26
N LEU A 105 1.00 26.43 3.62
CA LEU A 105 2.21 25.76 3.15
C LEU A 105 2.21 25.62 1.63
N LEU A 106 1.13 25.11 1.04
CA LEU A 106 1.03 24.86 -0.40
C LEU A 106 1.05 26.18 -1.19
N ARG A 107 0.36 27.22 -0.72
CA ARG A 107 0.42 28.56 -1.35
C ARG A 107 1.85 29.07 -1.42
N ARG A 108 2.59 28.96 -0.33
CA ARG A 108 4.01 29.41 -0.28
C ARG A 108 4.91 28.55 -1.18
N LYS A 109 4.74 27.23 -1.15
CA LYS A 109 5.59 26.30 -1.92
C LYS A 109 5.34 26.42 -3.43
N LEU A 110 4.10 26.59 -3.85
CA LEU A 110 3.68 26.68 -5.26
C LEU A 110 3.58 28.12 -5.77
N ALA A 111 4.19 29.09 -5.09
CA ALA A 111 4.15 30.51 -5.48
C ALA A 111 4.79 30.78 -6.85
N GLU A 112 5.79 29.97 -7.23
CA GLU A 112 6.52 30.09 -8.51
C GLU A 112 6.20 28.90 -9.45
N GLY A 113 5.07 28.21 -9.24
CA GLY A 113 4.67 27.03 -10.01
C GLY A 113 5.14 25.71 -9.38
N GLY A 114 5.12 24.64 -10.17
CA GLY A 114 5.43 23.29 -9.73
C GLY A 114 4.18 22.50 -9.29
N CYS A 115 4.37 21.30 -8.74
CA CYS A 115 3.27 20.42 -8.33
C CYS A 115 3.46 19.90 -6.90
N ALA A 116 2.32 19.67 -6.23
CA ALA A 116 2.26 19.09 -4.91
C ALA A 116 1.51 17.75 -4.92
N GLY A 117 1.98 16.80 -4.12
CA GLY A 117 1.22 15.62 -3.74
C GLY A 117 0.74 15.73 -2.29
N VAL A 118 -0.52 15.41 -2.04
CA VAL A 118 -1.10 15.29 -0.70
C VAL A 118 -1.64 13.87 -0.55
N ILE A 119 -0.94 13.04 0.20
CA ILE A 119 -1.29 11.62 0.35
C ILE A 119 -1.86 11.39 1.75
N VAL A 120 -3.11 10.94 1.82
CA VAL A 120 -3.80 10.67 3.07
C VAL A 120 -4.25 9.22 3.17
N ASN A 121 -4.65 8.78 4.35
CA ASN A 121 -4.85 7.37 4.64
C ASN A 121 -6.26 6.85 4.30
N THR A 122 -7.23 7.74 4.15
CA THR A 122 -8.62 7.36 3.85
C THR A 122 -9.21 8.17 2.69
N VAL A 123 -10.11 7.55 1.93
CA VAL A 123 -10.82 8.22 0.83
C VAL A 123 -11.64 9.40 1.32
N LYS A 124 -12.33 9.25 2.47
CA LYS A 124 -13.12 10.32 3.09
C LYS A 124 -12.26 11.55 3.41
N LYS A 125 -11.06 11.35 3.94
CA LYS A 125 -10.11 12.44 4.23
C LYS A 125 -9.55 13.04 2.95
N ALA A 126 -9.26 12.25 1.93
CA ALA A 126 -8.83 12.77 0.63
C ALA A 126 -9.88 13.69 0.00
N GLN A 127 -11.15 13.32 0.04
CA GLN A 127 -12.26 14.14 -0.43
C GLN A 127 -12.38 15.45 0.35
N LYS A 128 -12.32 15.39 1.70
CA LYS A 128 -12.36 16.57 2.58
C LYS A 128 -11.20 17.53 2.29
N ILE A 129 -9.98 17.02 2.21
CA ILE A 129 -8.79 17.83 1.91
C ILE A 129 -8.85 18.42 0.50
N ALA A 130 -9.30 17.66 -0.50
CA ALA A 130 -9.44 18.19 -1.84
C ALA A 130 -10.47 19.34 -1.91
N GLN A 131 -11.58 19.23 -1.18
CA GLN A 131 -12.56 20.31 -1.06
C GLN A 131 -11.95 21.53 -0.38
N LEU A 132 -11.31 21.37 0.79
CA LEU A 132 -10.63 22.43 1.51
C LEU A 132 -9.64 23.20 0.62
N LEU A 133 -8.84 22.47 -0.16
CA LEU A 133 -7.83 23.08 -1.03
C LEU A 133 -8.44 23.81 -2.22
N ARG A 134 -9.53 23.33 -2.81
CA ARG A 134 -10.27 24.02 -3.88
C ARG A 134 -10.86 25.35 -3.40
N GLU A 135 -11.39 25.37 -2.18
CA GLU A 135 -11.93 26.58 -1.55
C GLU A 135 -10.83 27.57 -1.14
N SER A 136 -9.71 27.09 -0.59
CA SER A 136 -8.62 27.91 -0.08
C SER A 136 -7.64 28.40 -1.14
N LEU A 137 -7.50 27.67 -2.26
CA LEU A 137 -6.52 27.90 -3.33
C LEU A 137 -7.24 27.84 -4.70
N PRO A 138 -8.14 28.79 -5.00
CA PRO A 138 -8.95 28.76 -6.22
C PRO A 138 -8.12 28.96 -7.50
N ASP A 139 -6.90 29.49 -7.38
CA ASP A 139 -5.91 29.67 -8.45
C ASP A 139 -5.12 28.37 -8.77
N LYS A 140 -5.29 27.32 -7.98
CA LYS A 140 -4.61 26.04 -8.16
C LYS A 140 -5.58 24.96 -8.65
N GLU A 141 -5.07 24.07 -9.51
CA GLU A 141 -5.83 22.91 -9.94
C GLU A 141 -5.70 21.78 -8.91
N VAL A 142 -6.82 21.34 -8.33
CA VAL A 142 -6.86 20.27 -7.34
C VAL A 142 -7.48 19.02 -7.96
N GLN A 143 -6.68 18.02 -8.21
CA GLN A 143 -7.10 16.70 -8.69
C GLN A 143 -7.21 15.71 -7.53
N LEU A 144 -8.29 14.92 -7.53
CA LEU A 144 -8.53 13.84 -6.54
C LEU A 144 -8.26 12.48 -7.18
N PHE A 145 -7.47 11.63 -6.48
CA PHE A 145 -7.10 10.31 -6.97
C PHE A 145 -7.14 9.24 -5.86
N HIS A 146 -8.08 8.30 -5.94
CA HIS A 146 -8.27 7.20 -4.97
C HIS A 146 -8.82 5.94 -5.64
N ALA A 147 -8.93 4.84 -4.89
CA ALA A 147 -9.36 3.55 -5.41
C ALA A 147 -10.87 3.44 -5.73
N GLN A 148 -11.70 4.36 -5.20
CA GLN A 148 -13.16 4.33 -5.36
C GLN A 148 -13.63 5.11 -6.61
N PHE A 149 -12.93 4.95 -7.73
CA PHE A 149 -13.39 5.34 -9.06
C PHE A 149 -13.78 4.08 -9.84
N LEU A 150 -14.68 4.23 -10.79
CA LEU A 150 -14.91 3.18 -11.78
C LEU A 150 -13.62 2.87 -12.54
N MET A 151 -13.43 1.62 -12.92
CA MET A 151 -12.18 1.19 -13.56
C MET A 151 -11.81 2.03 -14.79
N PRO A 152 -12.72 2.36 -15.73
CA PRO A 152 -12.39 3.22 -16.87
C PRO A 152 -11.99 4.63 -16.46
N ASP A 153 -12.70 5.22 -15.47
CA ASP A 153 -12.40 6.57 -14.97
C ASP A 153 -11.05 6.61 -14.26
N ARG A 154 -10.75 5.55 -13.51
CA ARG A 154 -9.45 5.41 -12.85
C ARG A 154 -8.32 5.34 -13.87
N ALA A 155 -8.43 4.49 -14.89
CA ALA A 155 -7.42 4.37 -15.94
C ALA A 155 -7.21 5.69 -16.70
N ALA A 156 -8.28 6.41 -17.02
CA ALA A 156 -8.18 7.73 -17.66
C ALA A 156 -7.44 8.74 -16.76
N ARG A 157 -7.75 8.76 -15.46
CA ARG A 157 -7.09 9.65 -14.48
C ARG A 157 -5.62 9.28 -14.28
N GLU A 158 -5.28 7.98 -14.22
CA GLU A 158 -3.90 7.51 -14.16
C GLU A 158 -3.10 7.99 -15.37
N ASN A 159 -3.62 7.81 -16.57
CA ASN A 159 -2.98 8.28 -17.81
C ASN A 159 -2.80 9.81 -17.81
N GLN A 160 -3.81 10.54 -17.40
CA GLN A 160 -3.74 12.00 -17.27
C GLN A 160 -2.69 12.43 -16.25
N LEU A 161 -2.63 11.78 -15.09
CA LEU A 161 -1.66 12.05 -14.05
C LEU A 161 -0.23 11.75 -14.53
N MET A 162 -0.03 10.61 -15.19
CA MET A 162 1.27 10.23 -15.78
C MET A 162 1.73 11.21 -16.86
N ALA A 163 0.82 11.72 -17.70
CA ALA A 163 1.16 12.73 -18.70
C ALA A 163 1.61 14.05 -18.04
N ARG A 164 1.03 14.41 -16.88
CA ARG A 164 1.29 15.69 -16.20
C ARG A 164 2.50 15.67 -15.28
N ILE A 165 2.68 14.61 -14.48
CA ILE A 165 3.73 14.53 -13.46
C ILE A 165 4.59 13.25 -13.55
N GLY A 166 4.47 12.48 -14.62
CA GLY A 166 5.35 11.33 -14.88
C GLY A 166 6.74 11.77 -15.38
N LYS A 167 7.60 10.79 -15.63
CA LYS A 167 9.00 10.98 -16.02
C LYS A 167 9.16 11.91 -17.24
N GLY A 168 8.33 11.76 -18.25
CA GLY A 168 8.38 12.51 -19.52
C GLY A 168 7.58 13.83 -19.52
N SER A 169 7.00 14.25 -18.39
CA SER A 169 6.16 15.45 -18.35
C SER A 169 6.95 16.75 -18.56
N ALA A 170 6.40 17.66 -19.36
CA ALA A 170 6.94 18.99 -19.54
C ALA A 170 6.76 19.86 -18.27
N PRO A 171 7.68 20.81 -18.00
CA PRO A 171 7.59 21.66 -16.79
C PRO A 171 6.24 22.40 -16.68
N GLU A 172 5.72 22.90 -17.80
CA GLU A 172 4.49 23.68 -17.87
C GLU A 172 3.26 22.89 -17.47
N CYS A 173 3.25 21.56 -17.74
CA CYS A 173 2.13 20.68 -17.41
C CYS A 173 1.98 20.46 -15.90
N ARG A 174 3.02 20.77 -15.14
CA ARG A 174 3.12 20.51 -13.69
C ARG A 174 2.68 21.71 -12.85
N ASN A 175 2.70 22.91 -13.46
CA ASN A 175 2.46 24.14 -12.73
C ASN A 175 1.06 24.17 -12.11
N ASP A 176 1.02 24.67 -10.88
CA ASP A 176 -0.20 24.92 -10.11
C ASP A 176 -1.07 23.68 -9.88
N LEU A 177 -0.48 22.47 -9.98
CA LEU A 177 -1.17 21.21 -9.78
C LEU A 177 -1.00 20.71 -8.35
N ILE A 178 -2.11 20.41 -7.70
CA ILE A 178 -2.16 19.70 -6.42
C ILE A 178 -2.90 18.37 -6.64
N VAL A 179 -2.22 17.26 -6.40
CA VAL A 179 -2.83 15.92 -6.46
C VAL A 179 -3.10 15.43 -5.05
N VAL A 180 -4.37 15.30 -4.71
CA VAL A 180 -4.80 14.72 -3.43
C VAL A 180 -5.18 13.28 -3.64
N GLY A 181 -4.59 12.35 -2.91
CA GLY A 181 -4.88 10.93 -3.09
C GLY A 181 -4.64 10.07 -1.85
N THR A 182 -4.83 8.78 -2.03
CA THR A 182 -4.61 7.77 -0.99
C THR A 182 -3.46 6.84 -1.40
N GLN A 183 -3.38 5.65 -0.80
CA GLN A 183 -2.35 4.64 -1.05
C GLN A 183 -2.15 4.29 -2.54
N VAL A 184 -3.10 4.59 -3.39
CA VAL A 184 -2.95 4.38 -4.85
C VAL A 184 -1.83 5.23 -5.48
N MET A 185 -1.38 6.29 -4.80
CA MET A 185 -0.25 7.11 -5.22
C MET A 185 1.12 6.54 -4.78
N GLU A 186 1.13 5.60 -3.85
CA GLU A 186 2.34 4.97 -3.32
C GLU A 186 2.87 3.88 -4.25
N GLN A 187 1.96 3.18 -4.92
CA GLN A 187 2.28 1.99 -5.70
C GLN A 187 1.97 2.20 -7.19
N SER A 188 2.72 1.51 -8.03
CA SER A 188 2.46 1.35 -9.47
C SER A 188 2.54 2.60 -10.35
N LEU A 189 2.70 3.82 -9.82
CA LEU A 189 2.78 5.05 -10.60
C LEU A 189 4.19 5.63 -10.58
N ASP A 190 4.75 5.88 -11.76
CA ASP A 190 6.04 6.57 -11.89
C ASP A 190 5.85 8.09 -11.93
N ILE A 191 5.29 8.62 -10.85
CA ILE A 191 5.04 10.06 -10.63
C ILE A 191 6.21 10.73 -9.91
N ASP A 192 6.37 12.01 -10.17
CA ASP A 192 7.40 12.85 -9.61
C ASP A 192 6.80 14.14 -9.03
N LEU A 193 6.83 14.27 -7.73
CA LEU A 193 6.28 15.40 -6.99
C LEU A 193 7.39 16.40 -6.64
N ASP A 194 7.06 17.70 -6.62
CA ASP A 194 8.00 18.76 -6.26
C ASP A 194 7.95 19.06 -4.76
N VAL A 195 6.80 18.90 -4.13
CA VAL A 195 6.59 18.91 -2.69
C VAL A 195 5.62 17.81 -2.31
N LEU A 196 5.86 17.16 -1.18
CA LEU A 196 4.99 16.11 -0.64
C LEU A 196 4.41 16.57 0.69
N VAL A 197 3.11 16.42 0.83
CA VAL A 197 2.42 16.41 2.12
C VAL A 197 1.84 15.02 2.31
N THR A 198 2.06 14.42 3.46
CA THR A 198 1.55 13.08 3.74
C THR A 198 0.95 13.03 5.13
N GLU A 199 -0.18 12.35 5.26
CA GLU A 199 -0.67 11.99 6.59
C GLU A 199 0.28 10.99 7.25
N LEU A 200 0.40 11.05 8.58
CA LEU A 200 1.22 10.12 9.35
C LEU A 200 0.79 8.67 9.03
N CYS A 201 1.75 7.84 8.70
CA CYS A 201 1.56 6.43 8.33
C CYS A 201 2.78 5.61 8.79
N PRO A 202 2.75 4.27 8.74
CA PRO A 202 3.91 3.44 9.04
C PRO A 202 5.14 3.85 8.25
N MET A 203 6.33 3.70 8.84
CA MET A 203 7.59 4.22 8.31
C MET A 203 7.93 3.68 6.91
N ASP A 204 7.65 2.43 6.65
CA ASP A 204 7.85 1.80 5.34
C ASP A 204 7.01 2.47 4.24
N LEU A 205 5.74 2.77 4.52
CA LEU A 205 4.85 3.50 3.62
C LEU A 205 5.26 4.96 3.49
N LEU A 206 5.67 5.60 4.58
CA LEU A 206 6.19 6.97 4.54
C LEU A 206 7.39 7.09 3.59
N LEU A 207 8.33 6.15 3.66
CA LEU A 207 9.49 6.10 2.77
C LEU A 207 9.11 5.85 1.30
N GLN A 208 8.08 5.03 1.04
CA GLN A 208 7.55 4.82 -0.31
C GLN A 208 6.91 6.10 -0.87
N ARG A 209 6.14 6.84 -0.04
CA ARG A 209 5.58 8.15 -0.40
C ARG A 209 6.70 9.16 -0.69
N ILE A 210 7.72 9.22 0.16
CA ILE A 210 8.90 10.05 -0.05
C ILE A 210 9.64 9.65 -1.35
N GLY A 211 9.64 8.39 -1.72
CA GLY A 211 10.17 7.89 -3.00
C GLY A 211 9.47 8.45 -4.25
N ARG A 212 8.35 9.18 -4.10
CA ARG A 212 7.65 9.93 -5.17
C ARG A 212 8.07 11.40 -5.23
N LEU A 213 8.82 11.87 -4.24
CA LEU A 213 9.33 13.24 -4.15
C LEU A 213 10.70 13.36 -4.82
N HIS A 214 10.83 14.29 -5.76
CA HIS A 214 12.05 14.47 -6.55
C HIS A 214 12.61 13.18 -7.18
N ARG A 215 11.70 12.33 -7.64
CA ARG A 215 12.02 11.02 -8.19
C ARG A 215 12.87 11.09 -9.47
N HIS A 216 12.64 12.12 -10.27
CA HIS A 216 13.38 12.33 -11.51
C HIS A 216 14.19 13.64 -11.45
N ARG A 217 15.36 13.60 -12.07
CA ARG A 217 16.22 14.80 -12.19
C ARG A 217 15.56 15.79 -13.15
N ARG A 218 15.23 16.97 -12.62
CA ARG A 218 14.65 18.08 -13.42
C ARG A 218 14.91 19.42 -12.74
N SER A 219 14.80 20.50 -13.51
CA SER A 219 14.77 21.86 -12.95
C SER A 219 13.47 22.09 -12.19
N ARG A 220 13.55 22.75 -11.05
CA ARG A 220 12.41 23.04 -10.17
C ARG A 220 12.45 24.52 -9.77
N PRO A 221 11.28 25.18 -9.54
CA PRO A 221 11.22 26.53 -8.97
C PRO A 221 12.02 26.65 -7.68
N ALA A 222 12.50 27.86 -7.39
CA ALA A 222 13.37 28.10 -6.22
C ALA A 222 12.79 27.58 -4.88
N PRO A 223 11.49 27.78 -4.55
CA PRO A 223 10.91 27.24 -3.31
C PRO A 223 10.86 25.71 -3.22
N LEU A 224 11.06 25.02 -4.37
CA LEU A 224 10.92 23.57 -4.54
C LEU A 224 12.25 22.85 -4.84
N GLN A 225 13.38 23.57 -4.88
CA GLN A 225 14.71 22.97 -5.13
C GLN A 225 15.13 22.02 -3.99
N GLN A 226 14.77 22.35 -2.75
CA GLN A 226 14.99 21.47 -1.62
C GLN A 226 13.82 20.50 -1.46
N ALA A 227 14.08 19.20 -1.53
CA ALA A 227 13.07 18.17 -1.30
C ALA A 227 12.48 18.32 0.11
N CYS A 228 11.18 18.48 0.20
CA CYS A 228 10.46 18.70 1.45
C CYS A 228 9.23 17.80 1.53
N CYS A 229 9.14 17.03 2.62
CA CYS A 229 7.99 16.25 2.98
C CYS A 229 7.40 16.80 4.29
N ALA A 230 6.15 17.29 4.23
CA ALA A 230 5.42 17.70 5.42
C ALA A 230 4.49 16.57 5.88
N VAL A 231 4.62 16.17 7.14
CA VAL A 231 3.79 15.11 7.73
C VAL A 231 2.63 15.75 8.47
N LEU A 232 1.40 15.45 8.00
CA LEU A 232 0.18 15.85 8.69
C LEU A 232 0.02 14.98 9.93
N ASP A 233 0.05 15.61 11.08
CA ASP A 233 -0.15 15.01 12.38
C ASP A 233 -1.07 15.88 13.22
N THR A 234 -1.81 15.28 14.13
CA THR A 234 -2.71 16.02 15.04
C THR A 234 -1.92 16.87 16.04
N GLY A 235 -0.67 16.51 16.31
CA GLY A 235 0.17 17.13 17.33
C GLY A 235 -0.24 16.84 18.77
N GLU A 236 -1.28 16.02 18.98
CA GLU A 236 -1.83 15.58 20.26
C GLU A 236 -1.45 14.14 20.54
N ASP A 237 -1.80 13.62 21.73
CA ASP A 237 -1.57 12.20 22.10
C ASP A 237 -2.44 11.22 21.27
N ALA A 238 -3.51 11.70 20.66
CA ALA A 238 -4.40 10.91 19.79
C ALA A 238 -4.00 11.03 18.31
N PHE A 239 -4.25 9.97 17.55
CA PHE A 239 -4.10 9.96 16.10
C PHE A 239 -5.45 10.21 15.40
N ASP A 240 -5.42 10.46 14.10
CA ASP A 240 -6.63 10.49 13.29
C ASP A 240 -7.31 9.11 13.31
N ALA A 241 -8.61 9.08 13.63
CA ALA A 241 -9.36 7.83 13.78
C ALA A 241 -9.37 6.95 12.52
N GLY A 242 -9.31 7.57 11.33
CA GLY A 242 -9.20 6.85 10.06
C GLY A 242 -7.82 6.20 9.91
N SER A 243 -6.77 6.88 10.32
CA SER A 243 -5.40 6.36 10.30
C SER A 243 -5.21 5.23 11.32
N GLU A 244 -5.79 5.36 12.51
CA GLU A 244 -5.79 4.29 13.52
C GLU A 244 -6.51 3.04 13.03
N ALA A 245 -7.66 3.20 12.39
CA ALA A 245 -8.43 2.08 11.84
C ALA A 245 -7.66 1.32 10.75
N VAL A 246 -6.81 2.01 9.97
CA VAL A 246 -6.04 1.41 8.88
C VAL A 246 -4.76 0.75 9.39
N TYR A 247 -4.02 1.41 10.29
CA TYR A 247 -2.65 1.00 10.64
C TYR A 247 -2.45 0.58 12.10
N GLY A 248 -3.40 0.93 12.97
CA GLY A 248 -3.27 0.75 14.40
C GLY A 248 -2.38 1.81 15.08
N GLN A 249 -2.66 2.09 16.36
CA GLN A 249 -1.97 3.12 17.12
C GLN A 249 -0.47 2.85 17.27
N TRP A 250 -0.08 1.59 17.48
CA TRP A 250 1.31 1.20 17.72
C TRP A 250 2.26 1.61 16.60
N LEU A 251 1.95 1.27 15.34
CA LEU A 251 2.81 1.60 14.21
C LEU A 251 2.87 3.11 13.94
N LEU A 252 1.76 3.82 14.13
CA LEU A 252 1.71 5.28 14.01
C LEU A 252 2.57 5.93 15.08
N TRP A 253 2.44 5.49 16.31
CA TRP A 253 3.24 5.97 17.44
C TRP A 253 4.74 5.71 17.24
N ARG A 254 5.11 4.49 16.86
CA ARG A 254 6.51 4.15 16.57
C ARG A 254 7.10 5.01 15.44
N THR A 255 6.31 5.29 14.41
CA THR A 255 6.74 6.14 13.30
C THR A 255 6.93 7.58 13.76
N ARG A 256 5.99 8.12 14.56
CA ARG A 256 6.09 9.49 15.12
C ARG A 256 7.36 9.66 15.95
N GLU A 257 7.64 8.71 16.85
CA GLU A 257 8.84 8.71 17.68
C GLU A 257 10.15 8.56 16.89
N ALA A 258 10.11 7.84 15.79
CA ALA A 258 11.28 7.60 14.95
C ALA A 258 11.51 8.68 13.89
N LEU A 259 10.57 9.62 13.70
CA LEU A 259 10.58 10.58 12.62
C LEU A 259 11.71 11.62 12.80
N PRO A 260 12.74 11.65 11.94
CA PRO A 260 13.82 12.63 12.05
C PRO A 260 13.42 13.96 11.37
N ARG A 261 14.22 14.99 11.56
CA ARG A 261 14.05 16.28 10.87
C ARG A 261 14.49 16.25 9.40
N SER A 262 15.29 15.28 9.03
CA SER A 262 15.70 15.03 7.65
C SER A 262 16.02 13.57 7.44
N ILE A 263 15.82 13.08 6.22
CA ILE A 263 16.09 11.69 5.81
C ILE A 263 17.07 11.71 4.63
N ARG A 264 18.16 10.97 4.74
CA ARG A 264 19.10 10.74 3.64
C ARG A 264 18.74 9.43 2.94
N LEU A 265 18.42 9.53 1.68
CA LEU A 265 18.08 8.40 0.83
C LEU A 265 19.25 8.04 -0.09
N PRO A 266 19.60 6.78 -0.28
CA PRO A 266 18.91 5.59 0.25
C PRO A 266 19.39 5.13 1.64
N GLU A 267 20.41 5.77 2.24
CA GLU A 267 21.19 5.26 3.39
C GLU A 267 20.33 5.02 4.64
N GLU A 268 19.31 5.86 4.87
CA GLU A 268 18.47 5.80 6.08
C GLU A 268 17.19 4.99 5.90
N ILE A 269 16.92 4.42 4.70
CA ILE A 269 15.73 3.59 4.47
C ILE A 269 15.70 2.39 5.43
N SER A 270 16.71 1.52 5.35
CA SER A 270 16.74 0.32 6.19
C SER A 270 16.85 0.65 7.69
N PRO A 271 17.71 1.55 8.16
CA PRO A 271 17.77 1.92 9.57
C PRO A 271 16.43 2.42 10.13
N LEU A 272 15.69 3.24 9.40
CA LEU A 272 14.38 3.75 9.85
C LEU A 272 13.33 2.65 9.91
N VAL A 273 13.29 1.77 8.90
CA VAL A 273 12.39 0.61 8.90
C VAL A 273 12.71 -0.30 10.08
N GLN A 274 13.98 -0.64 10.31
CA GLN A 274 14.37 -1.48 11.44
C GLN A 274 14.04 -0.83 12.79
N ARG A 275 14.21 0.49 12.91
CA ARG A 275 13.88 1.23 14.13
C ARG A 275 12.40 1.13 14.50
N VAL A 276 11.51 1.15 13.51
CA VAL A 276 10.06 1.07 13.73
C VAL A 276 9.60 -0.37 13.93
N TYR A 277 10.16 -1.33 13.19
CA TYR A 277 9.71 -2.73 13.18
C TYR A 277 10.56 -3.69 14.03
N GLY A 278 11.71 -3.24 14.57
CA GLY A 278 12.64 -4.05 15.38
C GLY A 278 12.49 -3.89 16.89
N TRP A 279 11.28 -3.73 17.41
CA TRP A 279 11.00 -3.36 18.81
C TRP A 279 11.19 -4.47 19.86
N GLU A 280 11.50 -5.70 19.47
CA GLU A 280 11.51 -6.85 20.40
C GLU A 280 12.54 -6.76 21.55
N ARG A 281 13.56 -5.92 21.37
CA ARG A 281 14.65 -5.75 22.36
C ARG A 281 14.45 -4.56 23.32
N GLU A 282 13.54 -3.65 23.02
CA GLU A 282 13.27 -2.48 23.83
C GLU A 282 11.77 -2.14 23.78
N ALA A 283 11.12 -2.03 24.92
CA ALA A 283 9.76 -1.52 25.02
C ALA A 283 9.82 0.02 25.24
N PRO A 284 9.85 0.84 24.16
CA PRO A 284 9.88 2.28 24.33
C PRO A 284 8.48 2.79 24.71
N GLY A 285 8.42 3.82 25.53
CA GLY A 285 7.18 4.57 25.79
C GLY A 285 6.43 4.27 27.09
N GLY A 286 7.04 3.57 28.02
CA GLY A 286 6.41 3.34 29.32
C GLY A 286 5.10 2.54 29.22
N ALA A 287 4.18 2.76 30.17
CA ALA A 287 2.92 2.01 30.25
C ALA A 287 2.00 2.18 29.01
N GLN A 288 1.96 3.38 28.45
CA GLN A 288 1.12 3.65 27.28
C GLN A 288 1.65 2.93 26.00
N GLY A 289 2.97 2.95 25.78
CA GLY A 289 3.58 2.22 24.66
C GLY A 289 3.38 0.72 24.77
N GLU A 290 3.44 0.17 25.98
CA GLU A 290 3.19 -1.24 26.25
C GLU A 290 1.73 -1.64 25.99
N GLU A 291 0.77 -0.80 26.35
CA GLU A 291 -0.65 -1.03 26.05
C GLU A 291 -0.89 -1.07 24.53
N MET A 292 -0.39 -0.06 23.78
CA MET A 292 -0.52 -0.02 22.32
C MET A 292 0.12 -1.24 21.66
N ARG A 293 1.27 -1.68 22.15
CA ARG A 293 1.97 -2.87 21.66
C ARG A 293 1.14 -4.13 21.90
N CYS A 294 0.62 -4.30 23.11
CA CYS A 294 -0.21 -5.46 23.46
C CYS A 294 -1.45 -5.57 22.56
N VAL A 295 -2.15 -4.46 22.31
CA VAL A 295 -3.30 -4.42 21.39
C VAL A 295 -2.88 -4.77 19.96
N TYR A 296 -1.75 -4.28 19.51
CA TYR A 296 -1.21 -4.61 18.19
C TYR A 296 -0.91 -6.10 18.07
N GLU A 297 -0.15 -6.68 19.02
CA GLU A 297 0.22 -8.09 19.01
C GLU A 297 -1.02 -9.00 19.04
N GLN A 298 -2.00 -8.71 19.90
CA GLN A 298 -3.26 -9.45 19.91
C GLN A 298 -4.01 -9.38 18.58
N THR A 299 -3.95 -8.24 17.90
CA THR A 299 -4.57 -8.08 16.59
C THR A 299 -3.85 -8.93 15.52
N GLN A 300 -2.50 -8.96 15.56
CA GLN A 300 -1.71 -9.82 14.67
C GLN A 300 -1.97 -11.31 14.93
N GLU A 301 -2.07 -11.73 16.19
CA GLU A 301 -2.39 -13.12 16.57
C GLU A 301 -3.77 -13.53 16.05
N LYS A 302 -4.80 -12.66 16.21
CA LYS A 302 -6.13 -12.93 15.64
C LYS A 302 -6.11 -13.11 14.13
N LYS A 303 -5.32 -12.29 13.41
CA LYS A 303 -5.16 -12.42 11.96
C LYS A 303 -4.46 -13.73 11.58
N LYS A 304 -3.42 -14.13 12.32
CA LYS A 304 -2.75 -15.42 12.15
C LYS A 304 -3.71 -16.59 12.36
N ALA A 305 -4.42 -16.60 13.45
CA ALA A 305 -5.39 -17.67 13.76
C ALA A 305 -6.48 -17.81 12.69
N ARG A 306 -6.95 -16.69 12.12
CA ARG A 306 -7.89 -16.74 10.98
C ARG A 306 -7.24 -17.32 9.72
N ALA A 307 -6.01 -16.93 9.41
CA ALA A 307 -5.30 -17.48 8.26
C ALA A 307 -5.07 -18.99 8.41
N GLU A 308 -4.66 -19.45 9.58
CA GLU A 308 -4.37 -20.85 9.89
C GLU A 308 -5.56 -21.77 9.63
N ALA A 309 -6.80 -21.28 9.81
CA ALA A 309 -8.01 -22.05 9.54
C ALA A 309 -8.17 -22.47 8.06
N TYR A 310 -7.48 -21.79 7.13
CA TYR A 310 -7.59 -22.01 5.70
C TYR A 310 -6.25 -22.33 5.01
N LEU A 311 -5.17 -22.46 5.79
CA LEU A 311 -3.87 -22.81 5.22
C LEU A 311 -3.82 -24.26 4.76
N VAL A 312 -3.23 -24.49 3.60
CA VAL A 312 -2.87 -25.85 3.17
C VAL A 312 -1.91 -26.48 4.18
N PRO A 313 -1.92 -27.83 4.36
CA PRO A 313 -0.99 -28.51 5.27
C PRO A 313 0.47 -28.18 4.96
N GLN A 314 1.33 -28.35 5.95
CA GLN A 314 2.78 -28.25 5.73
C GLN A 314 3.30 -29.43 4.90
N PRO A 315 4.36 -29.25 4.11
CA PRO A 315 4.93 -30.32 3.26
C PRO A 315 5.29 -31.59 4.04
N GLU A 316 5.86 -31.46 5.24
CA GLU A 316 6.25 -32.61 6.07
C GLU A 316 5.07 -33.41 6.59
N THR A 317 3.99 -32.74 7.00
CA THR A 317 2.76 -33.38 7.46
C THR A 317 2.12 -34.20 6.34
N HIS A 318 2.20 -33.69 5.12
CA HIS A 318 1.71 -34.38 3.94
C HIS A 318 2.47 -35.68 3.65
N ARG A 319 3.80 -35.72 3.89
CA ARG A 319 4.63 -36.92 3.73
C ARG A 319 4.26 -38.03 4.70
N LEU A 320 3.87 -37.71 5.92
CA LEU A 320 3.47 -38.68 6.94
C LEU A 320 2.08 -39.25 6.72
N ALA A 321 1.20 -38.48 6.06
CA ALA A 321 -0.18 -38.86 5.85
C ALA A 321 -0.41 -39.90 4.70
N GLN A 322 0.59 -40.26 3.95
CA GLN A 322 0.63 -41.26 2.83
C GLN A 322 -0.61 -41.40 1.90
N LEU A 323 -1.64 -40.59 2.08
CA LEU A 323 -2.95 -40.79 1.50
C LEU A 323 -3.53 -39.61 0.71
N ASN A 324 -3.02 -38.37 0.89
CA ASN A 324 -3.62 -37.24 0.19
C ASN A 324 -2.57 -36.47 -0.58
N THR A 325 -2.67 -36.50 -1.89
CA THR A 325 -1.92 -35.55 -2.74
C THR A 325 -2.51 -34.15 -2.60
N LEU A 326 -1.78 -33.13 -3.00
CA LEU A 326 -2.32 -31.77 -3.08
C LEU A 326 -3.60 -31.74 -3.95
N ASP A 327 -3.67 -32.62 -4.93
CA ASP A 327 -4.86 -32.85 -5.79
C ASP A 327 -6.07 -33.36 -5.02
N ASP A 328 -5.89 -34.31 -4.08
CA ASP A 328 -7.00 -34.81 -3.26
C ASP A 328 -7.54 -33.74 -2.31
N TRP A 329 -6.65 -32.89 -1.78
CA TRP A 329 -7.05 -31.75 -0.98
C TRP A 329 -7.82 -30.72 -1.81
N MET A 330 -7.35 -30.39 -3.01
CA MET A 330 -8.04 -29.48 -3.93
C MET A 330 -9.39 -30.02 -4.41
N GLN A 331 -9.53 -31.33 -4.59
CA GLN A 331 -10.79 -31.97 -4.99
C GLN A 331 -11.82 -32.00 -3.85
N ASN A 332 -11.38 -32.16 -2.60
CA ASN A 332 -12.26 -32.15 -1.44
C ASN A 332 -12.82 -30.77 -1.08
N GLU A 333 -12.10 -29.68 -1.39
CA GLU A 333 -12.62 -28.33 -1.19
C GLU A 333 -13.81 -27.99 -2.13
N GLY A 334 -13.90 -28.63 -3.29
CA GLY A 334 -15.03 -28.45 -4.21
C GLY A 334 -16.38 -28.90 -3.66
N ALA A 335 -16.41 -29.68 -2.56
CA ALA A 335 -17.62 -30.14 -1.91
C ALA A 335 -18.18 -29.20 -0.84
N CYS A 336 -17.43 -28.16 -0.44
CA CYS A 336 -17.90 -27.21 0.57
C CYS A 336 -18.71 -26.08 -0.09
N SER A 337 -20.03 -26.21 -0.03
CA SER A 337 -20.98 -25.25 -0.61
C SER A 337 -21.21 -24.00 0.25
N ASP A 338 -20.52 -23.86 1.39
CA ASP A 338 -20.66 -22.71 2.27
C ASP A 338 -19.83 -21.52 1.77
N PRO A 339 -20.48 -20.41 1.37
CA PRO A 339 -19.77 -19.18 0.98
C PRO A 339 -18.84 -18.62 2.07
N ALA A 340 -19.09 -18.95 3.34
CA ALA A 340 -18.25 -18.57 4.48
C ALA A 340 -16.93 -19.37 4.54
N ALA A 341 -16.88 -20.54 3.89
CA ALA A 341 -15.71 -21.41 3.83
C ALA A 341 -14.77 -21.07 2.66
N ARG A 342 -15.04 -20.03 1.88
CA ARG A 342 -14.14 -19.62 0.80
C ARG A 342 -12.90 -18.97 1.39
N ALA A 343 -11.76 -19.63 1.25
CA ALA A 343 -10.45 -19.07 1.57
C ALA A 343 -10.25 -17.76 0.81
N ALA A 344 -10.15 -16.65 1.53
CA ALA A 344 -9.84 -15.35 0.96
C ALA A 344 -8.36 -15.05 1.24
N VAL A 345 -7.61 -14.65 0.22
CA VAL A 345 -6.19 -14.29 0.37
C VAL A 345 -6.01 -12.97 1.15
N ARG A 346 -7.09 -12.18 1.30
CA ARG A 346 -7.08 -10.91 2.05
C ARG A 346 -8.11 -10.96 3.17
N ASP A 347 -7.68 -10.66 4.37
CA ASP A 347 -8.56 -10.46 5.54
C ASP A 347 -9.15 -9.04 5.48
N GLY A 348 -10.18 -8.89 4.67
CA GLY A 348 -10.91 -7.62 4.54
C GLY A 348 -12.37 -7.80 4.91
N ASP A 349 -13.00 -6.71 5.38
CA ASP A 349 -14.44 -6.71 5.54
C ASP A 349 -15.13 -7.09 4.22
N PRO A 350 -16.20 -7.90 4.28
CA PRO A 350 -16.94 -8.25 3.08
C PRO A 350 -17.36 -6.99 2.34
N SER A 351 -17.03 -6.91 1.08
CA SER A 351 -17.40 -5.80 0.20
C SER A 351 -18.45 -6.26 -0.80
N VAL A 352 -19.35 -5.37 -1.17
CA VAL A 352 -20.35 -5.62 -2.21
C VAL A 352 -19.80 -5.08 -3.52
N GLU A 353 -19.61 -5.94 -4.52
CA GLU A 353 -19.26 -5.52 -5.87
C GLU A 353 -20.55 -5.19 -6.64
N VAL A 354 -20.66 -3.96 -7.14
CA VAL A 354 -21.82 -3.48 -7.90
C VAL A 354 -21.39 -3.00 -9.27
N LEU A 355 -22.27 -3.16 -10.26
CA LEU A 355 -22.13 -2.55 -11.58
C LEU A 355 -22.92 -1.24 -11.59
N VAL A 356 -22.24 -0.13 -11.86
CA VAL A 356 -22.87 1.19 -11.83
C VAL A 356 -23.36 1.56 -13.23
N MET A 357 -24.66 1.65 -13.39
CA MET A 357 -25.34 2.00 -14.64
C MET A 357 -26.34 3.13 -14.40
N GLN A 358 -26.69 3.88 -15.43
CA GLN A 358 -27.74 4.89 -15.37
C GLN A 358 -29.08 4.25 -15.71
N CYS A 359 -30.06 4.33 -14.80
CA CYS A 359 -31.46 4.05 -15.10
C CYS A 359 -32.14 5.36 -15.42
N ARG A 360 -32.78 5.45 -16.60
CA ARG A 360 -33.59 6.62 -17.01
C ARG A 360 -35.03 6.51 -16.52
N ALA A 361 -35.76 7.61 -16.62
CA ALA A 361 -37.17 7.68 -16.16
C ALA A 361 -38.11 6.70 -16.89
N ASP A 362 -37.78 6.30 -18.10
CA ASP A 362 -38.50 5.28 -18.89
C ASP A 362 -38.14 3.84 -18.53
N GLY A 363 -37.26 3.64 -17.52
CA GLY A 363 -36.78 2.32 -17.09
C GLY A 363 -35.66 1.76 -17.94
N SER A 364 -35.21 2.44 -18.99
CA SER A 364 -34.07 1.98 -19.81
C SER A 364 -32.75 2.08 -19.07
N ILE A 365 -31.87 1.10 -19.30
CA ILE A 365 -30.54 1.04 -18.70
C ILE A 365 -29.51 1.56 -19.70
N HIS A 366 -28.64 2.45 -19.24
CA HIS A 366 -27.61 3.09 -20.03
C HIS A 366 -26.26 3.06 -19.34
N PHE A 367 -25.19 3.15 -20.11
CA PHE A 367 -23.89 3.56 -19.57
C PHE A 367 -23.99 4.95 -18.95
N LEU A 368 -23.08 5.30 -18.03
CA LEU A 368 -22.99 6.65 -17.50
C LEU A 368 -22.73 7.66 -18.64
N PRO A 369 -23.21 8.92 -18.55
CA PRO A 369 -23.12 9.88 -19.65
C PRO A 369 -21.73 10.11 -20.22
N TRP A 370 -20.70 9.97 -19.38
CA TRP A 370 -19.28 10.12 -19.77
C TRP A 370 -18.60 8.80 -20.17
N GLN A 371 -19.33 7.69 -20.12
CA GLN A 371 -18.85 6.36 -20.52
C GLN A 371 -19.64 5.91 -21.76
N GLU A 372 -18.92 5.43 -22.80
CA GLU A 372 -19.51 4.91 -24.04
C GLU A 372 -20.59 5.83 -24.65
N GLY A 373 -20.48 7.16 -24.43
CA GLY A 373 -21.44 8.15 -24.88
C GLY A 373 -22.85 8.03 -24.25
N GLY A 374 -22.99 7.35 -23.10
CA GLY A 374 -24.28 7.11 -22.47
C GLY A 374 -25.19 6.18 -23.28
N SER A 375 -24.63 5.27 -24.07
CA SER A 375 -25.39 4.36 -24.95
C SER A 375 -26.29 3.41 -24.15
N ALA A 376 -27.43 3.03 -24.73
CA ALA A 376 -28.39 2.12 -24.12
C ALA A 376 -27.83 0.69 -24.08
N VAL A 377 -28.22 -0.01 -23.03
CA VAL A 377 -27.92 -1.44 -22.82
C VAL A 377 -29.26 -2.21 -22.79
N ALA A 378 -29.37 -3.25 -23.64
CA ALA A 378 -30.55 -4.09 -23.64
C ALA A 378 -30.69 -4.81 -22.28
N ALA A 379 -31.83 -4.64 -21.61
CA ALA A 379 -32.12 -5.32 -20.34
C ALA A 379 -32.73 -6.71 -20.55
N ASP A 380 -33.38 -6.92 -21.70
CA ASP A 380 -34.20 -8.12 -21.99
C ASP A 380 -33.43 -9.26 -22.66
N SER A 381 -32.16 -9.03 -23.01
CA SER A 381 -31.31 -10.03 -23.68
C SER A 381 -29.86 -9.94 -23.20
N PRO A 382 -29.13 -11.06 -23.22
CA PRO A 382 -27.71 -11.04 -22.90
C PRO A 382 -26.97 -10.09 -23.86
N PRO A 383 -26.16 -9.15 -23.34
CA PRO A 383 -25.41 -8.23 -24.19
C PRO A 383 -24.34 -8.96 -24.99
N PRO A 384 -23.94 -8.46 -26.18
CA PRO A 384 -22.81 -8.98 -26.92
C PRO A 384 -21.54 -9.00 -26.05
N PRO A 385 -20.58 -9.93 -26.29
CA PRO A 385 -19.38 -10.10 -25.45
C PRO A 385 -18.59 -8.81 -25.20
N GLU A 386 -18.45 -7.94 -26.21
CA GLU A 386 -17.77 -6.66 -26.07
C GLU A 386 -18.54 -5.71 -25.13
N THR A 387 -19.86 -5.64 -25.25
CA THR A 387 -20.70 -4.84 -24.39
C THR A 387 -20.72 -5.40 -22.96
N ALA A 388 -20.77 -6.73 -22.80
CA ALA A 388 -20.68 -7.41 -21.51
C ALA A 388 -19.36 -7.04 -20.79
N LEU A 389 -18.24 -7.04 -21.50
CA LEU A 389 -16.94 -6.65 -20.96
C LEU A 389 -16.92 -5.17 -20.53
N LYS A 390 -17.54 -4.28 -21.31
CA LYS A 390 -17.67 -2.85 -20.97
C LYS A 390 -18.53 -2.66 -19.73
N ILE A 391 -19.64 -3.38 -19.60
CA ILE A 391 -20.50 -3.37 -18.41
C ILE A 391 -19.70 -3.89 -17.19
N ALA A 392 -19.00 -5.00 -17.31
CA ALA A 392 -18.18 -5.56 -16.24
C ALA A 392 -17.09 -4.60 -15.75
N ARG A 393 -16.63 -3.68 -16.59
CA ARG A 393 -15.67 -2.61 -16.20
C ARG A 393 -16.31 -1.49 -15.40
N GLN A 394 -17.66 -1.37 -15.37
CA GLN A 394 -18.39 -0.40 -14.55
C GLN A 394 -18.49 -0.83 -13.08
N LYS A 395 -17.68 -1.77 -12.65
CA LYS A 395 -17.69 -2.28 -11.29
C LYS A 395 -17.12 -1.31 -10.28
N LEU A 396 -17.76 -1.26 -9.12
CA LEU A 396 -17.35 -0.54 -7.94
C LEU A 396 -17.47 -1.43 -6.71
N ARG A 397 -16.49 -1.39 -5.83
CA ARG A 397 -16.57 -2.05 -4.53
C ARG A 397 -17.11 -1.07 -3.50
N LEU A 398 -18.25 -1.44 -2.91
CA LEU A 398 -18.85 -0.71 -1.82
C LEU A 398 -18.54 -1.39 -0.48
N PRO A 399 -18.34 -0.60 0.61
CA PRO A 399 -18.19 -1.15 1.96
C PRO A 399 -19.39 -2.02 2.35
N ALA A 400 -19.15 -2.99 3.25
CA ALA A 400 -20.14 -3.97 3.72
C ALA A 400 -21.43 -3.34 4.28
N VAL A 401 -21.34 -2.10 4.78
CA VAL A 401 -22.52 -1.35 5.27
C VAL A 401 -23.61 -1.24 4.22
N PHE A 402 -23.25 -1.18 2.93
CA PHE A 402 -24.20 -1.15 1.83
C PHE A 402 -24.90 -2.49 1.58
N GLY A 403 -24.31 -3.61 2.02
CA GLY A 403 -24.96 -4.92 1.96
C GLY A 403 -26.22 -5.05 2.81
N LYS A 404 -26.39 -4.17 3.81
CA LYS A 404 -27.64 -4.10 4.60
C LYS A 404 -28.81 -3.44 3.86
N ALA A 405 -28.52 -2.68 2.82
CA ALA A 405 -29.55 -2.00 2.00
C ALA A 405 -30.27 -2.95 1.02
N TRP A 406 -29.82 -4.21 0.91
CA TRP A 406 -30.39 -5.23 0.01
C TRP A 406 -31.31 -6.23 0.74
N LYS A 407 -31.49 -6.07 2.03
CA LYS A 407 -32.48 -6.80 2.82
C LYS A 407 -33.66 -5.92 3.11
#